data_b914c7f1760cd598991e1866274098f1
#
_entry.id   b914c7f1760cd598991e1866274098f1
#
_cell.length_a   1.000
_cell.length_b   1.000
_cell.length_c   1.000
_cell.angle_alpha   90.00
_cell.angle_beta   90.00
_cell.angle_gamma   90.00
#
_symmetry.space_group_name_H-M   'P 1'
#
loop_
_entity.id
_entity.type
_entity.pdbx_description
1 polymer ?
#
loop_
_entity_poly.entity_id
_entity_poly.type
_entity_poly.pdbx_seq_one_letter_code
_entity_poly.pdbx_strand_id
1 'polypeptide(L)'
;HQPFQATPVEPQDLAALIYTSGTTGSPKGVMFSYESFVHNGANLELTYKFNSNYITIVSTPMFHVLGFNDTVLPVLMSGGTLILQRYFNGEELNNMIEQYHPTFIIMIPTMYYSTLRASNFNPENFKAMDYIIQGGSQPLPSIQAAFKQYGINIINGYGLTEAPLVLVNTPENSKRKPMSIGKAVMFVDARILDDNGEEVPSGEIGELAIKAKNVTPGYWNKPAETAKAFHGRYLLTGDLAKMDDDGDIFIIDRKKELIITGGENVLPSEVENALAEHPLVDRCVVVGYDHPKYGESIAAAIILREDEPHYAEILDQHMRSRLAGYKVPRMYVPVTHMPLNSTQKPDKLAIRQMMNDKVSQTL
;
A
#
# COMPACT_ATOMS: atom_id res chain seq x y z
N HIS A 1 -15.29 21.89 -34.77
CA HIS A 1 -14.78 20.63 -34.24
C HIS A 1 -15.07 19.52 -35.25
N GLN A 2 -14.02 18.89 -35.78
CA GLN A 2 -14.22 17.63 -36.51
C GLN A 2 -14.62 16.53 -35.49
N PRO A 3 -15.58 15.67 -35.84
CA PRO A 3 -15.92 14.55 -34.96
C PRO A 3 -14.70 13.67 -34.75
N PHE A 4 -14.41 13.31 -33.49
CA PHE A 4 -13.38 12.33 -33.17
C PHE A 4 -13.79 10.96 -33.75
N GLN A 5 -12.94 10.38 -34.57
CA GLN A 5 -13.14 9.05 -35.11
C GLN A 5 -12.24 8.09 -34.32
N ALA A 6 -12.85 7.27 -33.47
CA ALA A 6 -12.12 6.26 -32.69
C ALA A 6 -11.52 5.19 -33.64
N THR A 7 -10.28 4.82 -33.40
CA THR A 7 -9.68 3.63 -34.01
C THR A 7 -10.31 2.38 -33.40
N PRO A 8 -10.80 1.42 -34.19
CA PRO A 8 -11.26 0.13 -33.66
C PRO A 8 -10.13 -0.57 -32.88
N VAL A 9 -10.46 -1.11 -31.73
CA VAL A 9 -9.54 -1.89 -30.88
C VAL A 9 -10.22 -3.16 -30.41
N GLU A 10 -9.44 -4.21 -30.21
CA GLU A 10 -9.93 -5.42 -29.56
C GLU A 10 -9.73 -5.33 -28.04
N PRO A 11 -10.57 -6.02 -27.25
CA PRO A 11 -10.48 -5.98 -25.78
C PRO A 11 -9.10 -6.33 -25.23
N GLN A 12 -8.36 -7.22 -25.89
CA GLN A 12 -7.05 -7.70 -25.49
C GLN A 12 -5.89 -6.86 -26.02
N ASP A 13 -6.16 -5.87 -26.88
CA ASP A 13 -5.11 -4.98 -27.37
C ASP A 13 -4.45 -4.22 -26.21
N LEU A 14 -3.15 -3.98 -26.34
CA LEU A 14 -2.38 -3.22 -25.37
C LEU A 14 -2.86 -1.75 -25.36
N ALA A 15 -3.40 -1.32 -24.23
CA ALA A 15 -3.87 0.05 -24.04
C ALA A 15 -2.80 0.95 -23.39
N ALA A 16 -2.04 0.40 -22.43
CA ALA A 16 -1.02 1.17 -21.70
C ALA A 16 0.08 0.28 -21.11
N LEU A 17 1.21 0.94 -20.81
CA LEU A 17 2.29 0.40 -20.00
C LEU A 17 2.48 1.31 -18.77
N ILE A 18 2.40 0.75 -17.57
CA ILE A 18 2.72 1.44 -16.33
C ILE A 18 3.96 0.79 -15.72
N TYR A 19 5.01 1.58 -15.52
CA TYR A 19 6.27 1.07 -15.02
C TYR A 19 6.30 0.98 -13.50
N THR A 20 6.84 -0.14 -12.99
CA THR A 20 7.14 -0.34 -11.57
C THR A 20 8.65 -0.37 -11.36
N SER A 21 9.10 0.02 -10.16
CA SER A 21 10.52 0.05 -9.80
C SER A 21 11.18 -1.32 -9.67
N GLY A 22 10.53 -2.39 -10.01
CA GLY A 22 11.05 -3.77 -10.01
C GLY A 22 11.97 -4.11 -8.82
N THR A 23 11.77 -5.23 -8.19
CA THR A 23 12.56 -5.66 -7.02
C THR A 23 14.02 -6.03 -7.33
N THR A 24 14.33 -6.16 -8.63
CA THR A 24 15.68 -6.49 -9.14
C THR A 24 16.44 -5.25 -9.61
N GLY A 25 15.95 -4.04 -9.31
CA GLY A 25 16.56 -2.76 -9.71
C GLY A 25 16.27 -2.33 -11.16
N SER A 26 15.77 -3.22 -12.04
CA SER A 26 15.36 -2.86 -13.39
C SER A 26 13.84 -2.64 -13.45
N PRO A 27 13.37 -1.47 -13.91
CA PRO A 27 11.95 -1.19 -14.05
C PRO A 27 11.25 -2.21 -14.97
N LYS A 28 9.99 -2.56 -14.64
CA LYS A 28 9.16 -3.46 -15.44
C LYS A 28 7.93 -2.70 -15.94
N GLY A 29 7.66 -2.78 -17.24
CA GLY A 29 6.43 -2.25 -17.82
C GLY A 29 5.29 -3.24 -17.63
N VAL A 30 4.37 -2.94 -16.73
CA VAL A 30 3.15 -3.72 -16.53
C VAL A 30 2.19 -3.42 -17.67
N MET A 31 1.73 -4.46 -18.35
CA MET A 31 0.81 -4.32 -19.48
C MET A 31 -0.63 -4.16 -19.02
N PHE A 32 -1.35 -3.26 -19.67
CA PHE A 32 -2.80 -3.10 -19.50
C PHE A 32 -3.50 -3.23 -20.84
N SER A 33 -4.50 -4.09 -20.92
CA SER A 33 -5.40 -4.18 -22.08
C SER A 33 -6.59 -3.23 -21.92
N TYR A 34 -7.31 -2.95 -23.00
CA TYR A 34 -8.59 -2.22 -22.91
C TYR A 34 -9.58 -2.97 -22.01
N GLU A 35 -9.63 -4.30 -22.09
CA GLU A 35 -10.47 -5.12 -21.21
C GLU A 35 -10.13 -4.91 -19.74
N SER A 36 -8.84 -4.87 -19.37
CA SER A 36 -8.43 -4.69 -17.97
C SER A 36 -8.85 -3.33 -17.41
N PHE A 37 -8.77 -2.26 -18.21
CA PHE A 37 -9.25 -0.94 -17.80
C PHE A 37 -10.76 -0.88 -17.58
N VAL A 38 -11.52 -1.42 -18.53
CA VAL A 38 -12.99 -1.45 -18.43
C VAL A 38 -13.44 -2.26 -17.22
N HIS A 39 -12.83 -3.44 -17.00
CA HIS A 39 -13.17 -4.25 -15.83
C HIS A 39 -12.79 -3.61 -14.51
N ASN A 40 -11.65 -2.89 -14.44
CA ASN A 40 -11.29 -2.15 -13.23
C ASN A 40 -12.31 -1.04 -12.94
N GLY A 41 -12.63 -0.22 -13.95
CA GLY A 41 -13.63 0.83 -13.81
C GLY A 41 -15.00 0.29 -13.37
N ALA A 42 -15.48 -0.78 -14.01
CA ALA A 42 -16.74 -1.43 -13.67
C ALA A 42 -16.75 -2.01 -12.24
N ASN A 43 -15.64 -2.62 -11.80
CA ASN A 43 -15.50 -3.12 -10.43
C ASN A 43 -15.67 -1.99 -9.40
N LEU A 44 -15.05 -0.85 -9.65
CA LEU A 44 -15.10 0.30 -8.75
C LEU A 44 -16.46 1.00 -8.78
N GLU A 45 -17.05 1.15 -9.97
CA GLU A 45 -18.40 1.70 -10.14
C GLU A 45 -19.43 0.86 -9.36
N LEU A 46 -19.37 -0.45 -9.49
CA LEU A 46 -20.28 -1.36 -8.76
C LEU A 46 -20.03 -1.37 -7.25
N THR A 47 -18.76 -1.28 -6.83
CA THR A 47 -18.39 -1.32 -5.41
C THR A 47 -18.78 -0.04 -4.68
N TYR A 48 -18.51 1.12 -5.28
CA TYR A 48 -18.77 2.44 -4.68
C TYR A 48 -20.03 3.11 -5.22
N LYS A 49 -20.73 2.47 -6.17
CA LYS A 49 -21.97 3.00 -6.81
C LYS A 49 -21.74 4.39 -7.43
N PHE A 50 -20.58 4.57 -8.07
CA PHE A 50 -20.26 5.84 -8.73
C PHE A 50 -21.30 6.22 -9.77
N ASN A 51 -21.52 7.51 -9.90
CA ASN A 51 -22.47 8.10 -10.86
C ASN A 51 -22.01 9.52 -11.24
N SER A 52 -22.74 10.20 -12.11
CA SER A 52 -22.37 11.54 -12.61
C SER A 52 -22.31 12.64 -11.56
N ASN A 53 -22.81 12.42 -10.34
CA ASN A 53 -22.72 13.39 -9.24
C ASN A 53 -21.43 13.26 -8.43
N TYR A 54 -20.61 12.24 -8.72
CA TYR A 54 -19.37 12.02 -7.99
C TYR A 54 -18.32 13.07 -8.38
N ILE A 55 -17.70 13.65 -7.35
CA ILE A 55 -16.63 14.63 -7.47
C ILE A 55 -15.43 14.07 -6.69
N THR A 56 -14.26 14.06 -7.30
CA THR A 56 -13.01 13.69 -6.60
C THR A 56 -11.88 14.66 -6.89
N ILE A 57 -10.97 14.79 -5.93
CA ILE A 57 -9.71 15.51 -6.10
C ILE A 57 -8.61 14.49 -6.35
N VAL A 58 -7.97 14.58 -7.50
CA VAL A 58 -6.85 13.71 -7.89
C VAL A 58 -5.56 14.34 -7.39
N SER A 59 -5.09 13.88 -6.23
CA SER A 59 -3.84 14.31 -5.62
C SER A 59 -2.71 13.30 -5.82
N THR A 60 -3.05 12.06 -6.16
CA THR A 60 -2.10 10.99 -6.46
C THR A 60 -1.58 11.09 -7.90
N PRO A 61 -0.30 10.77 -8.16
CA PRO A 61 0.25 10.87 -9.51
C PRO A 61 -0.48 9.98 -10.52
N MET A 62 -0.88 10.56 -11.66
CA MET A 62 -1.60 9.82 -12.72
C MET A 62 -0.72 8.83 -13.52
N PHE A 63 0.59 8.82 -13.31
CA PHE A 63 1.45 7.77 -13.86
C PHE A 63 1.49 6.50 -13.01
N HIS A 64 0.75 6.48 -11.88
CA HIS A 64 0.49 5.32 -11.03
C HIS A 64 -0.94 4.85 -11.18
N VAL A 65 -1.17 3.54 -11.01
CA VAL A 65 -2.50 2.93 -11.08
C VAL A 65 -3.48 3.57 -10.10
N LEU A 66 -3.06 3.90 -8.87
CA LEU A 66 -3.91 4.55 -7.88
C LEU A 66 -4.48 5.89 -8.39
N GLY A 67 -3.66 6.72 -9.03
CA GLY A 67 -4.10 8.00 -9.60
C GLY A 67 -4.92 7.82 -10.86
N PHE A 68 -4.45 7.04 -11.81
CA PHE A 68 -5.10 6.91 -13.11
C PHE A 68 -6.21 5.86 -13.09
N ASN A 69 -5.87 4.63 -12.76
CA ASN A 69 -6.74 3.46 -12.96
C ASN A 69 -7.81 3.36 -11.86
N ASP A 70 -7.45 3.74 -10.62
CA ASP A 70 -8.34 3.58 -9.47
C ASP A 70 -9.09 4.88 -9.12
N THR A 71 -8.66 6.04 -9.67
CA THR A 71 -9.30 7.34 -9.39
C THR A 71 -9.87 7.98 -10.66
N VAL A 72 -9.02 8.28 -11.65
CA VAL A 72 -9.43 9.05 -12.83
C VAL A 72 -10.39 8.27 -13.71
N LEU A 73 -10.03 7.06 -14.07
CA LEU A 73 -10.78 6.27 -15.05
C LEU A 73 -12.20 5.94 -14.61
N PRO A 74 -12.47 5.41 -13.40
CA PRO A 74 -13.83 5.05 -12.99
C PRO A 74 -14.74 6.28 -12.87
N VAL A 75 -14.21 7.42 -12.41
CA VAL A 75 -15.02 8.66 -12.32
C VAL A 75 -15.39 9.18 -13.69
N LEU A 76 -14.47 9.17 -14.66
CA LEU A 76 -14.79 9.57 -16.04
C LEU A 76 -15.78 8.60 -16.69
N MET A 77 -15.64 7.30 -16.46
CA MET A 77 -16.58 6.29 -16.98
C MET A 77 -18.00 6.51 -16.43
N SER A 78 -18.12 6.92 -15.17
CA SER A 78 -19.40 7.22 -14.53
C SER A 78 -19.96 8.61 -14.86
N GLY A 79 -19.25 9.42 -15.65
CA GLY A 79 -19.62 10.79 -15.99
C GLY A 79 -19.43 11.82 -14.86
N GLY A 80 -18.64 11.47 -13.84
CA GLY A 80 -18.34 12.33 -12.68
C GLY A 80 -17.35 13.43 -12.98
N THR A 81 -16.97 14.20 -11.96
CA THR A 81 -16.10 15.37 -12.05
C THR A 81 -14.75 15.12 -11.39
N LEU A 82 -13.67 15.47 -12.11
CA LEU A 82 -12.29 15.40 -11.62
C LEU A 82 -11.76 16.82 -11.36
N ILE A 83 -11.20 17.02 -10.17
CA ILE A 83 -10.44 18.21 -9.80
C ILE A 83 -8.96 17.78 -9.68
N LEU A 84 -8.07 18.39 -10.45
CA LEU A 84 -6.66 17.98 -10.48
C LEU A 84 -5.82 18.88 -9.58
N GLN A 85 -5.18 18.28 -8.59
CA GLN A 85 -4.11 18.94 -7.83
C GLN A 85 -2.77 18.63 -8.50
N ARG A 86 -2.09 19.66 -9.00
CA ARG A 86 -0.86 19.46 -9.79
C ARG A 86 0.29 18.85 -9.00
N TYR A 87 0.46 19.30 -7.74
CA TYR A 87 1.44 18.79 -6.79
C TYR A 87 0.75 18.64 -5.45
N PHE A 88 0.95 17.52 -4.79
CA PHE A 88 0.34 17.30 -3.50
C PHE A 88 0.85 18.31 -2.45
N ASN A 89 -0.06 18.99 -1.79
CA ASN A 89 0.16 19.81 -0.61
C ASN A 89 -1.08 19.69 0.29
N GLY A 90 -0.88 19.41 1.58
CA GLY A 90 -1.99 19.13 2.51
C GLY A 90 -2.88 20.35 2.77
N GLU A 91 -2.32 21.57 2.87
CA GLU A 91 -3.10 22.79 3.06
C GLU A 91 -3.92 23.14 1.80
N GLU A 92 -3.28 23.04 0.63
CA GLU A 92 -3.98 23.25 -0.66
C GLU A 92 -5.11 22.22 -0.82
N LEU A 93 -4.86 20.95 -0.49
CA LEU A 93 -5.88 19.92 -0.53
C LEU A 93 -7.07 20.25 0.37
N ASN A 94 -6.84 20.69 1.61
CA ASN A 94 -7.92 21.10 2.51
C ASN A 94 -8.75 22.27 1.94
N ASN A 95 -8.10 23.27 1.33
CA ASN A 95 -8.79 24.37 0.64
C ASN A 95 -9.63 23.86 -0.54
N MET A 96 -9.09 22.92 -1.34
CA MET A 96 -9.82 22.31 -2.45
C MET A 96 -11.00 21.46 -1.95
N ILE A 97 -10.85 20.72 -0.86
CA ILE A 97 -11.95 19.96 -0.25
C ILE A 97 -13.08 20.91 0.20
N GLU A 98 -12.73 22.01 0.85
CA GLU A 98 -13.71 23.03 1.27
C GLU A 98 -14.41 23.70 0.06
N GLN A 99 -13.66 23.96 -1.00
CA GLN A 99 -14.19 24.67 -2.18
C GLN A 99 -15.07 23.78 -3.07
N TYR A 100 -14.66 22.52 -3.28
CA TYR A 100 -15.26 21.65 -4.30
C TYR A 100 -16.17 20.55 -3.73
N HIS A 101 -16.17 20.36 -2.41
CA HIS A 101 -17.00 19.36 -1.72
C HIS A 101 -16.94 17.98 -2.38
N PRO A 102 -15.74 17.35 -2.49
CA PRO A 102 -15.63 16.04 -3.10
C PRO A 102 -16.47 15.01 -2.37
N THR A 103 -17.05 14.08 -3.13
CA THR A 103 -17.86 12.99 -2.57
C THR A 103 -17.01 11.80 -2.17
N PHE A 104 -15.85 11.64 -2.79
CA PHE A 104 -14.86 10.66 -2.36
C PHE A 104 -13.43 11.13 -2.61
N ILE A 105 -12.49 10.53 -1.89
CA ILE A 105 -11.06 10.73 -2.08
C ILE A 105 -10.30 9.43 -1.85
N ILE A 106 -9.27 9.19 -2.67
CA ILE A 106 -8.36 8.06 -2.51
C ILE A 106 -6.93 8.57 -2.42
N MET A 107 -6.23 8.22 -1.33
CA MET A 107 -4.88 8.70 -1.06
C MET A 107 -4.02 7.62 -0.38
N ILE A 108 -2.72 7.83 -0.38
CA ILE A 108 -1.78 7.04 0.43
C ILE A 108 -1.70 7.58 1.87
N PRO A 109 -1.30 6.76 2.86
CA PRO A 109 -1.26 7.17 4.28
C PRO A 109 -0.45 8.43 4.56
N THR A 110 0.68 8.64 3.87
CA THR A 110 1.52 9.84 4.05
C THR A 110 0.80 11.13 3.64
N MET A 111 -0.08 11.07 2.64
CA MET A 111 -0.91 12.21 2.24
C MET A 111 -1.95 12.52 3.33
N TYR A 112 -2.63 11.50 3.87
CA TYR A 112 -3.55 11.67 5.00
C TYR A 112 -2.86 12.29 6.21
N TYR A 113 -1.65 11.84 6.53
CA TYR A 113 -0.85 12.41 7.62
C TYR A 113 -0.57 13.90 7.40
N SER A 114 -0.12 14.28 6.20
CA SER A 114 0.15 15.69 5.86
C SER A 114 -1.12 16.55 5.91
N THR A 115 -2.23 16.04 5.39
CA THR A 115 -3.52 16.72 5.37
C THR A 115 -4.06 16.97 6.78
N LEU A 116 -3.96 15.97 7.66
CA LEU A 116 -4.38 16.06 9.06
C LEU A 116 -3.58 17.10 9.86
N ARG A 117 -2.30 17.26 9.56
CA ARG A 117 -1.40 18.19 10.28
C ARG A 117 -1.40 19.61 9.70
N ALA A 118 -2.07 19.82 8.60
CA ALA A 118 -2.20 21.15 8.01
C ALA A 118 -3.03 22.07 8.93
N SER A 119 -2.64 23.35 9.01
CA SER A 119 -3.25 24.33 9.93
C SER A 119 -4.74 24.60 9.66
N ASN A 120 -5.18 24.33 8.42
CA ASN A 120 -6.54 24.50 7.93
C ASN A 120 -7.33 23.19 7.85
N PHE A 121 -6.91 22.14 8.56
CA PHE A 121 -7.67 20.89 8.58
C PHE A 121 -9.04 21.09 9.24
N ASN A 122 -10.10 20.79 8.49
CA ASN A 122 -11.48 20.83 8.99
C ASN A 122 -12.12 19.44 8.88
N PRO A 123 -12.35 18.74 10.01
CA PRO A 123 -12.91 17.39 9.98
C PRO A 123 -14.33 17.31 9.40
N GLU A 124 -15.12 18.39 9.48
CA GLU A 124 -16.49 18.38 8.97
C GLU A 124 -16.54 18.22 7.44
N ASN A 125 -15.55 18.77 6.73
CA ASN A 125 -15.43 18.63 5.28
C ASN A 125 -15.17 17.16 4.86
N PHE A 126 -14.47 16.39 5.71
CA PHE A 126 -14.23 14.97 5.48
C PHE A 126 -15.45 14.10 5.83
N LYS A 127 -16.20 14.45 6.87
CA LYS A 127 -17.43 13.73 7.24
C LYS A 127 -18.52 13.81 6.18
N ALA A 128 -18.49 14.83 5.34
CA ALA A 128 -19.44 15.02 4.25
C ALA A 128 -19.19 14.09 3.04
N MET A 129 -18.03 13.41 2.99
CA MET A 129 -17.69 12.48 1.91
C MET A 129 -18.34 11.12 2.11
N ASP A 130 -18.79 10.51 1.01
CA ASP A 130 -19.32 9.13 1.01
C ASP A 130 -18.21 8.12 1.29
N TYR A 131 -17.01 8.34 0.71
CA TYR A 131 -15.87 7.44 0.84
C TYR A 131 -14.55 8.17 1.00
N ILE A 132 -13.80 7.76 2.02
CA ILE A 132 -12.42 8.18 2.26
C ILE A 132 -11.58 6.92 2.25
N ILE A 133 -10.78 6.74 1.18
CA ILE A 133 -10.13 5.48 0.87
C ILE A 133 -8.61 5.66 0.99
N GLN A 134 -7.96 4.78 1.72
CA GLN A 134 -6.50 4.69 1.68
C GLN A 134 -6.06 3.41 0.96
N GLY A 135 -5.02 3.54 0.15
CA GLY A 135 -4.45 2.43 -0.60
C GLY A 135 -2.98 2.64 -0.92
N GLY A 136 -2.41 1.74 -1.72
CA GLY A 136 -1.04 1.86 -2.22
C GLY A 136 0.07 1.55 -1.22
N SER A 137 -0.23 1.39 0.07
CA SER A 137 0.66 0.85 1.11
C SER A 137 -0.15 0.22 2.23
N GLN A 138 0.52 -0.45 3.17
CA GLN A 138 -0.16 -1.03 4.33
C GLN A 138 -0.93 0.05 5.11
N PRO A 139 -2.12 -0.28 5.65
CA PRO A 139 -2.86 0.58 6.55
C PRO A 139 -2.02 0.93 7.79
N LEU A 140 -1.98 2.20 8.16
CA LEU A 140 -1.29 2.65 9.37
C LEU A 140 -2.28 2.82 10.52
N PRO A 141 -2.13 2.06 11.64
CA PRO A 141 -3.00 2.19 12.81
C PRO A 141 -3.09 3.61 13.36
N SER A 142 -1.97 4.36 13.34
CA SER A 142 -1.91 5.74 13.80
C SER A 142 -2.79 6.69 12.99
N ILE A 143 -2.85 6.52 11.66
CA ILE A 143 -3.71 7.33 10.79
C ILE A 143 -5.18 6.97 11.02
N GLN A 144 -5.50 5.68 11.09
CA GLN A 144 -6.86 5.21 11.41
C GLN A 144 -7.35 5.79 12.74
N ALA A 145 -6.52 5.71 13.79
CA ALA A 145 -6.85 6.24 15.11
C ALA A 145 -7.04 7.77 15.10
N ALA A 146 -6.15 8.50 14.41
CA ALA A 146 -6.20 9.96 14.34
C ALA A 146 -7.48 10.47 13.65
N PHE A 147 -7.90 9.87 12.55
CA PHE A 147 -9.15 10.26 11.87
C PHE A 147 -10.39 9.81 12.66
N LYS A 148 -10.31 8.65 13.31
CA LYS A 148 -11.40 8.14 14.17
C LYS A 148 -11.74 9.08 15.33
N GLN A 149 -10.77 9.82 15.87
CA GLN A 149 -11.01 10.85 16.93
C GLN A 149 -12.01 11.92 16.48
N TYR A 150 -12.05 12.22 15.18
CA TYR A 150 -12.99 13.15 14.57
C TYR A 150 -14.28 12.48 14.08
N GLY A 151 -14.44 11.17 14.28
CA GLY A 151 -15.59 10.41 13.77
C GLY A 151 -15.50 10.10 12.26
N ILE A 152 -14.31 10.29 11.65
CA ILE A 152 -14.06 10.01 10.25
C ILE A 152 -13.59 8.56 10.11
N ASN A 153 -14.18 7.83 9.17
CA ASN A 153 -13.88 6.44 8.90
C ASN A 153 -13.10 6.31 7.58
N ILE A 154 -11.85 5.88 7.67
CA ILE A 154 -11.02 5.59 6.49
C ILE A 154 -11.20 4.12 6.10
N ILE A 155 -11.46 3.87 4.83
CA ILE A 155 -11.63 2.56 4.24
C ILE A 155 -10.31 2.12 3.63
N ASN A 156 -9.90 0.88 3.85
CA ASN A 156 -8.73 0.33 3.18
C ASN A 156 -9.12 -0.26 1.83
N GLY A 157 -8.34 0.08 0.80
CA GLY A 157 -8.35 -0.59 -0.49
C GLY A 157 -6.97 -1.19 -0.78
N TYR A 158 -6.95 -2.33 -1.42
CA TYR A 158 -5.72 -3.02 -1.80
C TYR A 158 -5.68 -3.29 -3.31
N GLY A 159 -4.53 -3.02 -3.86
CA GLY A 159 -4.14 -3.32 -5.22
C GLY A 159 -2.66 -3.10 -5.41
N LEU A 160 -2.15 -3.57 -6.51
CA LEU A 160 -0.79 -3.37 -6.97
C LEU A 160 -0.86 -2.97 -8.45
N THR A 161 0.26 -2.55 -9.02
CA THR A 161 0.25 -2.16 -10.44
C THR A 161 -0.25 -3.27 -11.33
N GLU A 162 0.11 -4.50 -11.03
CA GLU A 162 -0.29 -5.71 -11.76
C GLU A 162 -1.75 -6.10 -11.56
N ALA A 163 -2.39 -5.66 -10.49
CA ALA A 163 -3.79 -5.93 -10.13
C ALA A 163 -4.40 -4.71 -9.42
N PRO A 164 -4.86 -3.68 -10.16
CA PRO A 164 -5.41 -2.47 -9.59
C PRO A 164 -6.67 -2.76 -8.77
N LEU A 165 -6.79 -2.15 -7.64
CA LEU A 165 -7.86 -2.16 -6.63
C LEU A 165 -8.78 -3.41 -6.67
N VAL A 166 -8.22 -4.53 -6.24
CA VAL A 166 -8.89 -5.84 -6.28
C VAL A 166 -9.58 -6.23 -4.98
N LEU A 167 -9.21 -5.60 -3.86
CA LEU A 167 -9.83 -5.83 -2.56
C LEU A 167 -10.19 -4.49 -1.93
N VAL A 168 -11.35 -4.42 -1.32
CA VAL A 168 -11.87 -3.20 -0.69
C VAL A 168 -12.63 -3.54 0.57
N ASN A 169 -12.40 -2.74 1.61
CA ASN A 169 -13.22 -2.78 2.81
C ASN A 169 -14.51 -1.94 2.59
N THR A 170 -15.54 -2.17 3.37
CA THR A 170 -16.75 -1.35 3.37
C THR A 170 -16.77 -0.39 4.55
N PRO A 171 -17.55 0.72 4.49
CA PRO A 171 -17.66 1.65 5.62
C PRO A 171 -18.11 0.96 6.91
N GLU A 172 -19.03 0.00 6.84
CA GLU A 172 -19.53 -0.74 7.99
C GLU A 172 -18.49 -1.70 8.55
N ASN A 173 -17.80 -2.43 7.66
CA ASN A 173 -16.83 -3.42 8.07
C ASN A 173 -15.53 -2.78 8.58
N SER A 174 -15.10 -1.65 8.02
CA SER A 174 -13.90 -0.93 8.49
C SER A 174 -14.04 -0.40 9.93
N LYS A 175 -15.29 -0.17 10.42
CA LYS A 175 -15.53 0.16 11.83
C LYS A 175 -15.26 -1.02 12.76
N ARG A 176 -15.55 -2.25 12.31
CA ARG A 176 -15.31 -3.49 13.08
C ARG A 176 -13.91 -4.03 12.91
N LYS A 177 -13.38 -3.95 11.68
CA LYS A 177 -12.09 -4.51 11.27
C LYS A 177 -11.26 -3.45 10.53
N PRO A 178 -10.76 -2.42 11.24
CA PRO A 178 -10.11 -1.26 10.62
C PRO A 178 -8.80 -1.58 9.90
N MET A 179 -8.15 -2.70 10.23
CA MET A 179 -6.91 -3.14 9.58
C MET A 179 -7.13 -4.13 8.44
N SER A 180 -8.37 -4.62 8.25
CA SER A 180 -8.71 -5.43 7.08
C SER A 180 -8.61 -4.60 5.80
N ILE A 181 -8.08 -5.20 4.74
CA ILE A 181 -8.17 -4.65 3.38
C ILE A 181 -9.49 -5.03 2.68
N GLY A 182 -10.41 -5.63 3.44
CA GLY A 182 -11.74 -6.01 2.98
C GLY A 182 -11.77 -7.34 2.26
N LYS A 183 -12.68 -7.42 1.31
CA LYS A 183 -12.94 -8.61 0.49
C LYS A 183 -12.70 -8.33 -0.98
N ALA A 184 -12.63 -9.39 -1.77
CA ALA A 184 -12.56 -9.29 -3.22
C ALA A 184 -13.76 -8.49 -3.77
N VAL A 185 -13.48 -7.52 -4.65
CA VAL A 185 -14.53 -6.79 -5.38
C VAL A 185 -15.21 -7.73 -6.39
N MET A 186 -16.31 -7.27 -6.97
CA MET A 186 -17.02 -8.07 -7.97
C MET A 186 -16.09 -8.52 -9.11
N PHE A 187 -16.24 -9.76 -9.58
CA PHE A 187 -15.43 -10.39 -10.63
C PHE A 187 -13.95 -10.65 -10.29
N VAL A 188 -13.57 -10.58 -9.02
CA VAL A 188 -12.24 -10.93 -8.52
C VAL A 188 -12.31 -12.20 -7.68
N ASP A 189 -11.42 -13.15 -7.98
CA ASP A 189 -11.18 -14.36 -7.18
C ASP A 189 -9.85 -14.16 -6.46
N ALA A 190 -9.89 -14.09 -5.12
CA ALA A 190 -8.73 -13.89 -4.25
C ALA A 190 -8.55 -15.10 -3.35
N ARG A 191 -7.34 -15.64 -3.27
CA ARG A 191 -7.00 -16.81 -2.46
C ARG A 191 -5.71 -16.55 -1.67
N ILE A 192 -5.55 -17.30 -0.60
CA ILE A 192 -4.31 -17.35 0.16
C ILE A 192 -3.69 -18.72 -0.10
N LEU A 193 -2.50 -18.74 -0.71
CA LEU A 193 -1.83 -19.97 -1.16
C LEU A 193 -0.56 -20.22 -0.38
N ASP A 194 -0.28 -21.50 -0.13
CA ASP A 194 1.02 -21.97 0.39
C ASP A 194 2.11 -21.98 -0.70
N ASP A 195 3.31 -22.42 -0.36
CA ASP A 195 4.43 -22.51 -1.30
C ASP A 195 4.25 -23.59 -2.38
N ASN A 196 3.29 -24.52 -2.23
CA ASN A 196 2.93 -25.52 -3.22
C ASN A 196 1.84 -25.01 -4.17
N GLY A 197 1.25 -23.82 -3.88
CA GLY A 197 0.14 -23.25 -4.64
C GLY A 197 -1.22 -23.78 -4.22
N GLU A 198 -1.33 -24.46 -3.09
CA GLU A 198 -2.58 -24.94 -2.51
C GLU A 198 -3.17 -23.88 -1.57
N GLU A 199 -4.49 -23.80 -1.51
CA GLU A 199 -5.21 -22.85 -0.66
C GLU A 199 -5.07 -23.24 0.82
N VAL A 200 -4.65 -22.29 1.67
CA VAL A 200 -4.50 -22.52 3.10
C VAL A 200 -5.83 -22.36 3.84
N PRO A 201 -6.02 -23.03 5.00
CA PRO A 201 -7.18 -22.83 5.86
C PRO A 201 -7.35 -21.37 6.33
N SER A 202 -8.61 -21.01 6.67
CA SER A 202 -8.92 -19.72 7.27
C SER A 202 -8.05 -19.44 8.51
N GLY A 203 -7.50 -18.22 8.59
CA GLY A 203 -6.62 -17.77 9.66
C GLY A 203 -5.13 -18.08 9.45
N GLU A 204 -4.78 -19.01 8.55
CA GLU A 204 -3.39 -19.31 8.23
C GLU A 204 -2.79 -18.30 7.27
N ILE A 205 -1.46 -18.14 7.34
CA ILE A 205 -0.72 -17.19 6.51
C ILE A 205 -0.22 -17.90 5.25
N GLY A 206 -0.45 -17.26 4.10
CA GLY A 206 0.09 -17.68 2.81
C GLY A 206 0.26 -16.48 1.89
N GLU A 207 0.63 -16.71 0.64
CA GLU A 207 0.75 -15.67 -0.36
C GLU A 207 -0.62 -15.32 -0.95
N LEU A 208 -0.97 -14.03 -0.97
CA LEU A 208 -2.18 -13.56 -1.63
C LEU A 208 -2.06 -13.75 -3.14
N ALA A 209 -3.02 -14.44 -3.72
CA ALA A 209 -3.09 -14.75 -5.14
C ALA A 209 -4.41 -14.23 -5.73
N ILE A 210 -4.33 -13.55 -6.86
CA ILE A 210 -5.47 -12.84 -7.48
C ILE A 210 -5.71 -13.33 -8.90
N LYS A 211 -6.97 -13.60 -9.22
CA LYS A 211 -7.41 -13.90 -10.58
C LYS A 211 -8.59 -13.00 -10.93
N ALA A 212 -8.43 -12.17 -11.95
CA ALA A 212 -9.46 -11.27 -12.45
C ALA A 212 -9.12 -10.79 -13.87
N LYS A 213 -10.07 -10.16 -14.55
CA LYS A 213 -9.85 -9.58 -15.88
C LYS A 213 -9.11 -8.24 -15.84
N ASN A 214 -9.10 -7.54 -14.70
CA ASN A 214 -8.29 -6.34 -14.49
C ASN A 214 -6.84 -6.64 -14.07
N VAL A 215 -6.48 -7.91 -13.86
CA VAL A 215 -5.09 -8.33 -13.64
C VAL A 215 -4.32 -8.22 -14.95
N THR A 216 -3.07 -7.75 -14.88
CA THR A 216 -2.16 -7.65 -16.03
C THR A 216 -2.02 -8.98 -16.77
N PRO A 217 -1.91 -8.98 -18.11
CA PRO A 217 -1.46 -10.17 -18.84
C PRO A 217 0.03 -10.47 -18.66
N GLY A 218 0.81 -9.57 -18.07
CA GLY A 218 2.24 -9.74 -17.79
C GLY A 218 3.07 -8.47 -17.95
N TYR A 219 4.38 -8.67 -18.05
CA TYR A 219 5.36 -7.60 -18.19
C TYR A 219 5.87 -7.48 -19.63
N TRP A 220 5.91 -6.26 -20.15
CA TRP A 220 6.35 -5.96 -21.52
C TRP A 220 7.77 -6.45 -21.78
N ASN A 221 7.92 -7.29 -22.80
CA ASN A 221 9.19 -7.90 -23.20
C ASN A 221 9.92 -8.66 -22.07
N LYS A 222 9.18 -9.20 -21.10
CA LYS A 222 9.72 -9.93 -19.94
C LYS A 222 8.98 -11.25 -19.70
N PRO A 223 9.04 -12.21 -20.66
CA PRO A 223 8.26 -13.45 -20.56
C PRO A 223 8.66 -14.34 -19.37
N ALA A 224 9.95 -14.36 -19.01
CA ALA A 224 10.41 -15.15 -17.85
C ALA A 224 9.90 -14.59 -16.52
N GLU A 225 9.90 -13.27 -16.35
CA GLU A 225 9.33 -12.61 -15.16
C GLU A 225 7.81 -12.74 -15.14
N THR A 226 7.16 -12.68 -16.30
CA THR A 226 5.73 -12.93 -16.41
C THR A 226 5.39 -14.34 -15.96
N ALA A 227 6.09 -15.36 -16.46
CA ALA A 227 5.85 -16.73 -16.05
C ALA A 227 6.03 -16.98 -14.55
N LYS A 228 7.00 -16.30 -13.92
CA LYS A 228 7.24 -16.38 -12.46
C LYS A 228 6.18 -15.66 -11.61
N ALA A 229 5.47 -14.69 -12.19
CA ALA A 229 4.46 -13.91 -11.46
C ALA A 229 3.13 -14.65 -11.34
N PHE A 230 2.95 -15.78 -12.02
CA PHE A 230 1.68 -16.51 -12.03
C PHE A 230 1.85 -17.95 -11.55
N HIS A 231 0.87 -18.40 -10.76
CA HIS A 231 0.61 -19.81 -10.50
C HIS A 231 -0.71 -20.20 -11.19
N GLY A 232 -0.62 -21.00 -12.26
CA GLY A 232 -1.77 -21.24 -13.12
C GLY A 232 -2.36 -19.95 -13.70
N ARG A 233 -3.58 -19.58 -13.25
CA ARG A 233 -4.26 -18.35 -13.68
C ARG A 233 -4.25 -17.25 -12.59
N TYR A 234 -3.62 -17.49 -11.47
CA TYR A 234 -3.54 -16.54 -10.36
C TYR A 234 -2.23 -15.77 -10.42
N LEU A 235 -2.31 -14.47 -10.35
CA LEU A 235 -1.17 -13.60 -10.11
C LEU A 235 -0.75 -13.77 -8.63
N LEU A 236 0.50 -14.13 -8.41
CA LEU A 236 1.13 -14.14 -7.09
C LEU A 236 1.55 -12.70 -6.75
N THR A 237 0.96 -12.13 -5.71
CA THR A 237 1.15 -10.70 -5.40
C THR A 237 2.49 -10.40 -4.74
N GLY A 238 3.13 -11.41 -4.17
CA GLY A 238 4.30 -11.28 -3.31
C GLY A 238 3.96 -10.70 -1.93
N ASP A 239 2.68 -10.57 -1.58
CA ASP A 239 2.22 -10.15 -0.26
C ASP A 239 1.76 -11.37 0.53
N LEU A 240 2.26 -11.52 1.75
CA LEU A 240 1.76 -12.47 2.72
C LEU A 240 0.48 -11.93 3.34
N ALA A 241 -0.54 -12.76 3.39
CA ALA A 241 -1.84 -12.38 3.92
C ALA A 241 -2.49 -13.56 4.65
N LYS A 242 -3.55 -13.27 5.37
CA LYS A 242 -4.48 -14.27 5.91
C LYS A 242 -5.91 -13.84 5.65
N MET A 243 -6.80 -14.79 5.51
CA MET A 243 -8.23 -14.59 5.40
C MET A 243 -8.89 -15.09 6.68
N ASP A 244 -9.80 -14.33 7.27
CA ASP A 244 -10.56 -14.79 8.42
C ASP A 244 -11.85 -15.53 8.00
N ASP A 245 -12.58 -16.07 9.00
CA ASP A 245 -13.80 -16.85 8.77
C ASP A 245 -14.94 -16.05 8.13
N ASP A 246 -14.91 -14.72 8.23
CA ASP A 246 -15.85 -13.83 7.53
C ASP A 246 -15.44 -13.57 6.07
N GLY A 247 -14.26 -14.05 5.64
CA GLY A 247 -13.68 -13.81 4.32
C GLY A 247 -12.98 -12.45 4.17
N ASP A 248 -12.68 -11.77 5.29
CA ASP A 248 -11.90 -10.53 5.30
C ASP A 248 -10.40 -10.83 5.24
N ILE A 249 -9.70 -10.12 4.37
CA ILE A 249 -8.26 -10.32 4.13
C ILE A 249 -7.45 -9.26 4.89
N PHE A 250 -6.34 -9.71 5.47
CA PHE A 250 -5.39 -8.89 6.21
C PHE A 250 -3.99 -9.09 5.62
N ILE A 251 -3.38 -8.03 5.13
CA ILE A 251 -1.96 -8.07 4.72
C ILE A 251 -1.09 -8.18 5.97
N ILE A 252 -0.19 -9.12 5.94
CA ILE A 252 0.76 -9.38 7.02
C ILE A 252 2.08 -8.69 6.71
N ASP A 253 2.69 -9.01 5.54
CA ASP A 253 3.96 -8.40 5.11
C ASP A 253 4.23 -8.69 3.63
N ARG A 254 5.38 -8.23 3.12
CA ARG A 254 5.93 -8.63 1.82
C ARG A 254 6.76 -9.90 1.94
N LYS A 255 6.44 -10.93 1.13
CA LYS A 255 7.17 -12.22 1.12
C LYS A 255 8.69 -12.05 0.97
N LYS A 256 9.12 -11.14 0.08
CA LYS A 256 10.53 -10.84 -0.17
C LYS A 256 11.21 -9.94 0.87
N GLU A 257 10.44 -9.31 1.76
CA GLU A 257 10.95 -8.46 2.84
C GLU A 257 11.08 -9.21 4.16
N LEU A 258 10.66 -10.47 4.17
CA LEU A 258 10.84 -11.37 5.30
C LEU A 258 12.32 -11.46 5.66
N ILE A 259 12.65 -11.19 6.91
CA ILE A 259 14.02 -11.25 7.41
C ILE A 259 14.26 -12.66 7.95
N ILE A 260 15.27 -13.34 7.41
CA ILE A 260 15.63 -14.70 7.85
C ILE A 260 16.85 -14.60 8.75
N THR A 261 16.62 -14.55 10.06
CA THR A 261 17.67 -14.40 11.06
C THR A 261 17.88 -15.69 11.84
N GLY A 262 19.06 -16.32 11.67
CA GLY A 262 19.39 -17.57 12.37
C GLY A 262 18.44 -18.74 12.04
N GLY A 263 17.81 -18.72 10.87
CA GLY A 263 16.84 -19.74 10.44
C GLY A 263 15.38 -19.41 10.81
N GLU A 264 15.14 -18.34 11.56
CA GLU A 264 13.80 -17.90 11.95
C GLU A 264 13.28 -16.78 11.03
N ASN A 265 12.02 -16.87 10.66
CA ASN A 265 11.34 -15.86 9.85
C ASN A 265 10.82 -14.72 10.74
N VAL A 266 11.23 -13.49 10.43
CA VAL A 266 10.77 -12.30 11.12
C VAL A 266 10.11 -11.35 10.14
N LEU A 267 8.88 -10.95 10.45
CA LEU A 267 8.10 -9.98 9.70
C LEU A 267 8.53 -8.57 10.09
N PRO A 268 9.09 -7.75 9.18
CA PRO A 268 9.42 -6.36 9.47
C PRO A 268 8.27 -5.57 10.07
N SER A 269 7.06 -5.77 9.59
CA SER A 269 5.88 -5.08 10.07
C SER A 269 5.55 -5.36 11.54
N GLU A 270 5.79 -6.59 12.04
CA GLU A 270 5.60 -6.94 13.46
C GLU A 270 6.56 -6.12 14.33
N VAL A 271 7.81 -5.98 13.89
CA VAL A 271 8.83 -5.22 14.60
C VAL A 271 8.56 -3.71 14.51
N GLU A 272 8.16 -3.21 13.35
CA GLU A 272 7.77 -1.81 13.12
C GLU A 272 6.57 -1.41 14.00
N ASN A 273 5.54 -2.26 14.09
CA ASN A 273 4.37 -2.02 14.93
C ASN A 273 4.74 -1.94 16.41
N ALA A 274 5.57 -2.86 16.89
CA ALA A 274 6.03 -2.85 18.28
C ALA A 274 6.88 -1.59 18.60
N LEU A 275 7.75 -1.15 17.68
CA LEU A 275 8.52 0.09 17.82
C LEU A 275 7.62 1.34 17.83
N ALA A 276 6.61 1.38 16.97
CA ALA A 276 5.70 2.53 16.85
C ALA A 276 4.82 2.75 18.10
N GLU A 277 4.68 1.75 18.97
CA GLU A 277 3.99 1.90 20.26
C GLU A 277 4.79 2.74 21.27
N HIS A 278 6.10 2.90 21.07
CA HIS A 278 6.92 3.66 22.00
C HIS A 278 6.78 5.17 21.76
N PRO A 279 6.53 5.99 22.80
CA PRO A 279 6.32 7.46 22.66
C PRO A 279 7.47 8.20 21.97
N LEU A 280 8.70 7.72 22.14
CA LEU A 280 9.91 8.31 21.56
C LEU A 280 9.97 8.15 20.04
N VAL A 281 9.24 7.20 19.45
CA VAL A 281 9.29 6.88 18.02
C VAL A 281 8.23 7.69 17.26
N ASP A 282 8.67 8.54 16.32
CA ASP A 282 7.77 9.20 15.35
C ASP A 282 7.49 8.29 14.16
N ARG A 283 8.56 7.73 13.57
CA ARG A 283 8.51 6.79 12.46
C ARG A 283 9.65 5.78 12.57
N CYS A 284 9.40 4.58 12.07
CA CYS A 284 10.45 3.58 11.92
C CYS A 284 10.28 2.79 10.64
N VAL A 285 11.38 2.23 10.16
CA VAL A 285 11.42 1.26 9.05
C VAL A 285 12.40 0.17 9.44
N VAL A 286 11.95 -1.08 9.36
CA VAL A 286 12.73 -2.26 9.73
C VAL A 286 13.20 -2.98 8.47
N VAL A 287 14.47 -3.35 8.45
CA VAL A 287 15.10 -4.08 7.35
C VAL A 287 16.04 -5.16 7.89
N GLY A 288 16.22 -6.21 7.09
CA GLY A 288 17.33 -7.14 7.28
C GLY A 288 18.64 -6.53 6.79
N TYR A 289 19.72 -6.74 7.51
CA TYR A 289 21.08 -6.45 7.08
C TYR A 289 21.96 -7.70 7.17
N ASP A 290 23.05 -7.74 6.39
CA ASP A 290 23.91 -8.90 6.30
C ASP A 290 24.68 -9.10 7.61
N HIS A 291 24.59 -10.30 8.20
CA HIS A 291 25.21 -10.59 9.48
C HIS A 291 26.00 -11.92 9.44
N PRO A 292 27.32 -11.91 9.81
CA PRO A 292 28.20 -13.06 9.60
C PRO A 292 27.79 -14.32 10.34
N LYS A 293 27.08 -14.21 11.47
CA LYS A 293 26.65 -15.35 12.28
C LYS A 293 25.24 -15.83 11.94
N TYR A 294 24.32 -14.94 11.56
CA TYR A 294 22.90 -15.25 11.45
C TYR A 294 22.39 -15.24 10.00
N GLY A 295 23.27 -14.96 9.02
CA GLY A 295 22.90 -14.69 7.63
C GLY A 295 22.33 -13.28 7.47
N GLU A 296 21.16 -13.05 8.02
CA GLU A 296 20.60 -11.69 8.19
C GLU A 296 20.38 -11.38 9.68
N SER A 297 20.32 -10.10 10.00
CA SER A 297 19.89 -9.61 11.30
C SER A 297 19.01 -8.39 11.14
N ILE A 298 18.31 -8.00 12.20
CA ILE A 298 17.27 -6.98 12.16
C ILE A 298 17.85 -5.64 12.54
N ALA A 299 17.62 -4.62 11.71
CA ALA A 299 17.92 -3.23 11.98
C ALA A 299 16.70 -2.34 11.82
N ALA A 300 16.63 -1.28 12.62
CA ALA A 300 15.58 -0.28 12.56
C ALA A 300 16.16 1.11 12.27
N ALA A 301 15.73 1.77 11.19
CA ALA A 301 15.89 3.19 10.97
C ALA A 301 14.75 3.91 11.69
N ILE A 302 15.05 4.94 12.49
CA ILE A 302 14.08 5.55 13.39
C ILE A 302 14.15 7.08 13.31
N ILE A 303 13.02 7.73 13.16
CA ILE A 303 12.86 9.16 13.42
C ILE A 303 12.37 9.29 14.85
N LEU A 304 13.16 9.94 15.68
CA LEU A 304 12.82 10.22 17.07
C LEU A 304 11.98 11.51 17.17
N ARG A 305 11.04 11.55 18.12
CA ARG A 305 10.24 12.77 18.41
C ARG A 305 11.03 13.85 19.15
N GLU A 306 12.02 13.44 19.92
CA GLU A 306 12.91 14.28 20.70
C GLU A 306 14.31 13.67 20.71
N ASP A 307 15.30 14.47 21.01
CA ASP A 307 16.70 14.02 21.12
C ASP A 307 16.86 13.27 22.46
N GLU A 308 17.17 11.97 22.39
CA GLU A 308 17.38 11.08 23.53
C GLU A 308 18.68 10.29 23.35
N PRO A 309 19.75 10.61 24.06
CA PRO A 309 21.05 9.96 23.88
C PRO A 309 21.02 8.44 24.14
N HIS A 310 20.13 7.98 25.02
CA HIS A 310 19.99 6.56 25.40
C HIS A 310 18.86 5.84 24.63
N TYR A 311 18.41 6.40 23.52
CA TYR A 311 17.28 5.86 22.73
C TYR A 311 17.42 4.36 22.41
N ALA A 312 18.63 3.88 22.12
CA ALA A 312 18.84 2.49 21.73
C ALA A 312 18.58 1.50 22.88
N GLU A 313 19.03 1.83 24.09
CA GLU A 313 18.82 1.03 25.29
C GLU A 313 17.34 1.04 25.71
N ILE A 314 16.71 2.20 25.65
CA ILE A 314 15.28 2.38 25.94
C ILE A 314 14.42 1.54 24.99
N LEU A 315 14.70 1.64 23.70
CA LEU A 315 13.97 0.90 22.69
C LEU A 315 14.25 -0.61 22.74
N ASP A 316 15.50 -1.05 23.01
CA ASP A 316 15.81 -2.47 23.19
C ASP A 316 15.02 -3.06 24.37
N GLN A 317 14.97 -2.37 25.50
CA GLN A 317 14.17 -2.81 26.66
C GLN A 317 12.68 -2.90 26.34
N HIS A 318 12.14 -1.91 25.63
CA HIS A 318 10.76 -1.89 25.17
C HIS A 318 10.47 -3.09 24.24
N MET A 319 11.33 -3.33 23.26
CA MET A 319 11.16 -4.42 22.32
C MET A 319 11.24 -5.81 22.97
N ARG A 320 12.17 -6.00 23.91
CA ARG A 320 12.30 -7.26 24.67
C ARG A 320 11.09 -7.58 25.53
N SER A 321 10.34 -6.56 25.94
CA SER A 321 9.10 -6.75 26.71
C SER A 321 7.91 -7.19 25.84
N ARG A 322 8.01 -7.07 24.51
CA ARG A 322 6.92 -7.31 23.56
C ARG A 322 7.17 -8.43 22.56
N LEU A 323 8.42 -8.65 22.18
CA LEU A 323 8.79 -9.61 21.15
C LEU A 323 9.75 -10.68 21.66
N ALA A 324 9.71 -11.83 21.02
CA ALA A 324 10.72 -12.86 21.22
C ALA A 324 12.12 -12.33 20.88
N GLY A 325 13.14 -12.76 21.61
CA GLY A 325 14.49 -12.17 21.54
C GLY A 325 15.12 -12.18 20.14
N TYR A 326 14.79 -13.16 19.29
CA TYR A 326 15.30 -13.22 17.92
C TYR A 326 14.65 -12.19 16.99
N LYS A 327 13.48 -11.62 17.35
CA LYS A 327 12.77 -10.55 16.63
C LYS A 327 13.22 -9.15 17.04
N VAL A 328 13.97 -9.01 18.13
CA VAL A 328 14.42 -7.70 18.61
C VAL A 328 15.52 -7.16 17.70
N PRO A 329 15.43 -5.92 17.22
CA PRO A 329 16.48 -5.32 16.41
C PRO A 329 17.82 -5.30 17.16
N ARG A 330 18.90 -5.65 16.45
CA ARG A 330 20.26 -5.56 16.99
C ARG A 330 20.91 -4.20 16.70
N MET A 331 20.28 -3.42 15.85
CA MET A 331 20.76 -2.09 15.46
C MET A 331 19.59 -1.13 15.38
N TYR A 332 19.70 -0.01 16.09
CA TYR A 332 18.79 1.13 16.04
C TYR A 332 19.54 2.32 15.49
N VAL A 333 19.09 2.88 14.36
CA VAL A 333 19.78 3.99 13.68
C VAL A 333 18.84 5.19 13.62
N PRO A 334 19.15 6.27 14.36
CA PRO A 334 18.40 7.49 14.26
C PRO A 334 18.68 8.18 12.94
N VAL A 335 17.63 8.65 12.29
CA VAL A 335 17.70 9.41 11.04
C VAL A 335 16.82 10.66 11.15
N THR A 336 17.25 11.75 10.55
CA THR A 336 16.47 12.99 10.50
C THR A 336 15.35 12.91 9.46
N HIS A 337 15.59 12.15 8.39
CA HIS A 337 14.63 11.94 7.31
C HIS A 337 14.71 10.48 6.86
N MET A 338 13.54 9.88 6.62
CA MET A 338 13.48 8.54 6.06
C MET A 338 13.78 8.61 4.56
N PRO A 339 14.73 7.80 4.04
CA PRO A 339 14.91 7.67 2.60
C PRO A 339 13.63 7.26 1.91
N LEU A 340 13.22 7.99 0.86
CA LEU A 340 12.01 7.72 0.10
C LEU A 340 12.35 7.41 -1.36
N ASN A 341 11.62 6.47 -1.94
CA ASN A 341 11.67 6.18 -3.37
C ASN A 341 10.87 7.21 -4.20
N SER A 342 10.88 7.06 -5.52
CA SER A 342 10.14 7.95 -6.45
C SER A 342 8.62 8.00 -6.23
N THR A 343 8.07 7.03 -5.51
CA THR A 343 6.64 6.96 -5.16
C THR A 343 6.32 7.46 -3.76
N GLN A 344 7.27 8.16 -3.12
CA GLN A 344 7.15 8.71 -1.76
C GLN A 344 6.96 7.63 -0.66
N LYS A 345 7.35 6.38 -0.94
CA LYS A 345 7.39 5.28 0.04
C LYS A 345 8.82 5.13 0.59
N PRO A 346 8.98 4.57 1.81
CA PRO A 346 10.31 4.24 2.33
C PRO A 346 11.13 3.39 1.33
N ASP A 347 12.33 3.84 1.06
CA ASP A 347 13.28 3.09 0.21
C ASP A 347 14.04 2.07 1.06
N LYS A 348 13.46 0.90 1.22
CA LYS A 348 14.04 -0.18 2.03
C LYS A 348 15.40 -0.66 1.50
N LEU A 349 15.66 -0.55 0.19
CA LEU A 349 16.97 -0.90 -0.38
C LEU A 349 18.05 0.11 0.06
N ALA A 350 17.77 1.39 -0.04
CA ALA A 350 18.68 2.44 0.44
C ALA A 350 18.91 2.33 1.96
N ILE A 351 17.86 2.03 2.72
CA ILE A 351 17.95 1.83 4.18
C ILE A 351 18.81 0.59 4.49
N ARG A 352 18.59 -0.55 3.81
CA ARG A 352 19.42 -1.75 3.98
C ARG A 352 20.89 -1.48 3.69
N GLN A 353 21.18 -0.76 2.59
CA GLN A 353 22.55 -0.36 2.25
C GLN A 353 23.18 0.50 3.36
N MET A 354 22.45 1.47 3.87
CA MET A 354 22.90 2.31 4.99
C MET A 354 23.23 1.48 6.25
N MET A 355 22.46 0.42 6.54
CA MET A 355 22.72 -0.49 7.66
C MET A 355 23.98 -1.31 7.43
N ASN A 356 24.16 -1.87 6.23
CA ASN A 356 25.35 -2.65 5.87
C ASN A 356 26.63 -1.78 5.92
N ASP A 357 26.57 -0.52 5.46
CA ASP A 357 27.68 0.41 5.50
C ASP A 357 28.11 0.73 6.95
N LYS A 358 27.14 0.89 7.87
CA LYS A 358 27.43 1.09 9.31
C LYS A 358 28.12 -0.11 9.94
N VAL A 359 27.70 -1.32 9.61
CA VAL A 359 28.38 -2.55 10.09
C VAL A 359 29.82 -2.61 9.61
N SER A 360 30.04 -2.28 8.33
CA SER A 360 31.38 -2.27 7.72
C SER A 360 32.33 -1.22 8.33
N GLN A 361 31.81 -0.14 8.91
CA GLN A 361 32.58 0.91 9.60
C GLN A 361 32.92 0.57 11.06
N THR A 362 32.22 -0.44 11.62
CA THR A 362 32.38 -0.84 13.03
C THR A 362 33.27 -2.08 13.19
N LEU A 363 33.56 -2.79 12.09
CA LEU A 363 34.50 -3.90 11.97
C LEU A 363 35.88 -3.42 11.55
#